data_de6383efcbe10279bf4dfe5d84deef2d
#
_entry.id   de6383efcbe10279bf4dfe5d84deef2d
#
_cell.length_a   1.000
_cell.length_b   1.000
_cell.length_c   1.000
_cell.angle_alpha   90.00
_cell.angle_beta   90.00
_cell.angle_gamma   90.00
#
_symmetry.space_group_name_H-M   'P 1'
#
loop_
_entity.id
_entity.type
_entity.pdbx_description
1 polymer ?
#
loop_
_entity_poly.entity_id
_entity_poly.type
_entity_poly.pdbx_seq_one_letter_code
_entity_poly.pdbx_strand_id
1 'polypeptide(L)'
;MSSVFACTLDMINKDMAEYPEHRVSFFKMIQAINMNCFPALLQLPAADFSLFLDSIVWAFKHTMRDVADTGLVVCLELVNNFAASDIESSNTFFQQHYIRLLQDVFVVLTDTEHKAGKSPGLSLLTVGFKNQCLLLARLIGLVETNSIQVPLYGSDPQIPPGTSNSAFLSDFLMKLMKSAFPHLAPLDPML
;
A
#
# COMPACT_ATOMS: atom_id res chain seq x y z
N MET A 1 1.31 18.92 -13.25
CA MET A 1 1.72 17.91 -12.27
C MET A 1 2.60 16.84 -12.90
N SER A 2 2.23 16.18 -13.98
CA SER A 2 2.98 15.08 -14.61
C SER A 2 4.46 15.35 -14.81
N SER A 3 4.83 16.53 -15.33
CA SER A 3 6.23 16.88 -15.57
C SER A 3 7.06 16.93 -14.29
N VAL A 4 6.51 17.47 -13.20
CA VAL A 4 7.21 17.56 -11.91
C VAL A 4 7.39 16.18 -11.31
N PHE A 5 6.31 15.36 -11.32
CA PHE A 5 6.37 13.98 -10.80
C PHE A 5 7.34 13.11 -11.57
N ALA A 6 7.22 13.07 -12.91
CA ALA A 6 8.07 12.24 -13.75
C ALA A 6 9.56 12.62 -13.62
N CYS A 7 9.90 13.90 -13.72
CA CYS A 7 11.27 14.37 -13.59
C CYS A 7 11.85 14.12 -12.20
N THR A 8 11.05 14.33 -11.14
CA THR A 8 11.53 14.14 -9.77
C THR A 8 11.73 12.66 -9.46
N LEU A 9 10.81 11.80 -9.88
CA LEU A 9 10.95 10.34 -9.72
C LEU A 9 12.14 9.80 -10.52
N ASP A 10 12.34 10.27 -11.74
CA ASP A 10 13.46 9.85 -12.58
C ASP A 10 14.79 10.26 -11.96
N MET A 11 14.86 11.48 -11.41
CA MET A 11 16.04 11.98 -10.67
C MET A 11 16.29 11.15 -9.40
N ILE A 12 15.27 10.93 -8.59
CA ILE A 12 15.36 10.18 -7.32
C ILE A 12 15.75 8.72 -7.58
N ASN A 13 15.27 8.13 -8.67
CA ASN A 13 15.51 6.73 -9.02
C ASN A 13 16.92 6.49 -9.60
N LYS A 14 17.49 7.49 -10.30
CA LYS A 14 18.83 7.40 -10.91
C LYS A 14 19.96 7.56 -9.91
N ASP A 15 19.74 8.35 -8.87
CA ASP A 15 20.81 8.65 -7.90
C ASP A 15 20.26 8.66 -6.46
N MET A 16 20.20 7.45 -5.90
CA MET A 16 19.65 7.24 -4.56
C MET A 16 20.50 7.84 -3.44
N ALA A 17 21.76 8.15 -3.69
CA ALA A 17 22.72 8.64 -2.70
C ALA A 17 22.86 10.18 -2.69
N GLU A 18 22.75 10.83 -3.85
CA GLU A 18 23.15 12.23 -4.01
C GLU A 18 22.10 13.27 -3.56
N TYR A 19 20.80 12.92 -3.49
CA TYR A 19 19.74 13.93 -3.21
C TYR A 19 18.78 13.56 -2.08
N PRO A 20 19.25 13.24 -0.87
CA PRO A 20 18.37 12.81 0.22
C PRO A 20 17.34 13.87 0.64
N GLU A 21 17.71 15.17 0.59
CA GLU A 21 16.82 16.27 0.96
C GLU A 21 15.69 16.48 -0.05
N HIS A 22 15.99 16.35 -1.34
CA HIS A 22 14.96 16.43 -2.39
C HIS A 22 13.95 15.30 -2.27
N ARG A 23 14.40 14.12 -1.91
CA ARG A 23 13.57 12.94 -1.69
C ARG A 23 12.60 13.15 -0.56
N VAL A 24 13.09 13.58 0.59
CA VAL A 24 12.25 13.89 1.76
C VAL A 24 11.26 15.00 1.44
N SER A 25 11.70 16.07 0.77
CA SER A 25 10.84 17.19 0.39
C SER A 25 9.77 16.77 -0.62
N PHE A 26 10.10 15.89 -1.56
CA PHE A 26 9.14 15.35 -2.52
C PHE A 26 8.02 14.56 -1.84
N PHE A 27 8.35 13.65 -0.91
CA PHE A 27 7.32 12.88 -0.21
C PHE A 27 6.51 13.71 0.77
N LYS A 28 7.09 14.76 1.37
CA LYS A 28 6.31 15.75 2.13
C LYS A 28 5.33 16.52 1.23
N MET A 29 5.71 16.84 0.01
CA MET A 29 4.81 17.45 -0.98
C MET A 29 3.68 16.49 -1.34
N ILE A 30 3.96 15.22 -1.62
CA ILE A 30 2.94 14.19 -1.88
C ILE A 30 1.97 14.08 -0.70
N GLN A 31 2.49 14.07 0.53
CA GLN A 31 1.68 14.05 1.74
C GLN A 31 0.77 15.29 1.82
N ALA A 32 1.32 16.47 1.61
CA ALA A 32 0.55 17.71 1.65
C ALA A 32 -0.57 17.75 0.59
N ILE A 33 -0.31 17.24 -0.61
CA ILE A 33 -1.31 17.11 -1.68
C ILE A 33 -2.43 16.16 -1.23
N ASN A 34 -2.08 14.99 -0.70
CA ASN A 34 -3.05 14.00 -0.24
C ASN A 34 -3.94 14.53 0.89
N MET A 35 -3.35 15.26 1.84
CA MET A 35 -4.08 15.80 3.00
C MET A 35 -4.96 17.01 2.64
N ASN A 36 -4.47 17.90 1.80
CA ASN A 36 -5.10 19.21 1.61
C ASN A 36 -5.78 19.39 0.25
N CYS A 37 -5.43 18.56 -0.74
CA CYS A 37 -5.89 18.69 -2.12
C CYS A 37 -6.55 17.39 -2.63
N PHE A 38 -7.04 16.52 -1.75
CA PHE A 38 -7.62 15.23 -2.14
C PHE A 38 -8.71 15.34 -3.23
N PRO A 39 -9.65 16.31 -3.19
CA PRO A 39 -10.62 16.47 -4.28
C PRO A 39 -9.97 16.70 -5.67
N ALA A 40 -8.80 17.32 -5.72
CA ALA A 40 -8.07 17.52 -6.96
C ALA A 40 -7.39 16.22 -7.45
N LEU A 41 -7.04 15.30 -6.54
CA LEU A 41 -6.53 13.97 -6.90
C LEU A 41 -7.59 13.14 -7.62
N LEU A 42 -8.86 13.25 -7.24
CA LEU A 42 -9.98 12.55 -7.89
C LEU A 42 -10.20 13.00 -9.33
N GLN A 43 -9.69 14.18 -9.71
CA GLN A 43 -9.85 14.75 -11.05
C GLN A 43 -8.62 14.52 -11.94
N LEU A 44 -7.58 13.84 -11.41
CA LEU A 44 -6.39 13.56 -12.21
C LEU A 44 -6.69 12.55 -13.31
N PRO A 45 -6.07 12.69 -14.48
CA PRO A 45 -6.03 11.63 -15.47
C PRO A 45 -5.49 10.34 -14.84
N ALA A 46 -6.03 9.18 -15.26
CA ALA A 46 -5.65 7.88 -14.69
C ALA A 46 -4.13 7.62 -14.70
N ALA A 47 -3.41 8.07 -15.74
CA ALA A 47 -1.98 7.94 -15.84
C ALA A 47 -1.23 8.76 -14.76
N ASP A 48 -1.69 9.99 -14.49
CA ASP A 48 -1.09 10.85 -13.48
C ASP A 48 -1.39 10.36 -12.07
N PHE A 49 -2.61 9.85 -11.84
CA PHE A 49 -2.97 9.22 -10.58
C PHE A 49 -2.16 7.94 -10.32
N SER A 50 -1.97 7.10 -11.35
CA SER A 50 -1.12 5.91 -11.25
C SER A 50 0.31 6.27 -10.87
N LEU A 51 0.87 7.31 -11.48
CA LEU A 51 2.21 7.79 -11.15
C LEU A 51 2.29 8.30 -9.71
N PHE A 52 1.26 9.00 -9.22
CA PHE A 52 1.15 9.44 -7.83
C PHE A 52 1.15 8.23 -6.88
N LEU A 53 0.31 7.23 -7.15
CA LEU A 53 0.21 6.02 -6.33
C LEU A 53 1.51 5.20 -6.38
N ASP A 54 2.11 5.04 -7.57
CA ASP A 54 3.39 4.34 -7.74
C ASP A 54 4.52 5.01 -6.95
N SER A 55 4.49 6.34 -6.85
CA SER A 55 5.46 7.09 -6.02
C SER A 55 5.32 6.73 -4.53
N ILE A 56 4.08 6.60 -4.03
CA ILE A 56 3.81 6.22 -2.65
C ILE A 56 4.25 4.77 -2.39
N VAL A 57 3.93 3.86 -3.33
CA VAL A 57 4.34 2.45 -3.24
C VAL A 57 5.86 2.32 -3.27
N TRP A 58 6.53 3.07 -4.16
CA TRP A 58 7.99 3.13 -4.19
C TRP A 58 8.58 3.61 -2.86
N ALA A 59 7.98 4.64 -2.26
CA ALA A 59 8.46 5.17 -0.98
C ALA A 59 8.40 4.13 0.13
N PHE A 60 7.27 3.45 0.32
CA PHE A 60 7.16 2.50 1.42
C PHE A 60 7.94 1.20 1.21
N LYS A 61 8.37 0.92 -0.02
CA LYS A 61 9.32 -0.17 -0.35
C LYS A 61 10.78 0.25 -0.25
N HIS A 62 11.05 1.52 0.05
CA HIS A 62 12.41 2.03 0.07
C HIS A 62 13.19 1.53 1.28
N THR A 63 14.53 1.35 1.11
CA THR A 63 15.42 0.90 2.18
C THR A 63 15.71 1.95 3.25
N MET A 64 15.61 3.26 2.88
CA MET A 64 15.73 4.35 3.85
C MET A 64 14.47 4.45 4.69
N ARG A 65 14.64 4.30 5.99
CA ARG A 65 13.54 4.25 6.95
C ARG A 65 12.62 5.47 6.90
N ASP A 66 13.17 6.68 6.88
CA ASP A 66 12.37 7.91 6.90
C ASP A 66 11.49 8.04 5.66
N VAL A 67 11.99 7.58 4.50
CA VAL A 67 11.22 7.52 3.25
C VAL A 67 10.12 6.47 3.35
N ALA A 68 10.47 5.27 3.84
CA ALA A 68 9.51 4.18 3.97
C ALA A 68 8.39 4.51 4.96
N ASP A 69 8.72 5.07 6.12
CA ASP A 69 7.74 5.49 7.12
C ASP A 69 6.81 6.57 6.57
N THR A 70 7.36 7.56 5.86
CA THR A 70 6.55 8.59 5.21
C THR A 70 5.62 7.98 4.16
N GLY A 71 6.12 7.08 3.32
CA GLY A 71 5.34 6.38 2.31
C GLY A 71 4.16 5.59 2.91
N LEU A 72 4.39 4.87 4.02
CA LEU A 72 3.35 4.13 4.73
C LEU A 72 2.27 5.04 5.31
N VAL A 73 2.68 6.16 5.92
CA VAL A 73 1.75 7.15 6.46
C VAL A 73 0.89 7.75 5.36
N VAL A 74 1.51 8.18 4.25
CA VAL A 74 0.79 8.76 3.11
C VAL A 74 -0.16 7.74 2.48
N CYS A 75 0.26 6.47 2.37
CA CYS A 75 -0.60 5.41 1.86
C CYS A 75 -1.82 5.17 2.76
N LEU A 76 -1.63 5.13 4.08
CA LEU A 76 -2.72 4.99 5.04
C LEU A 76 -3.71 6.16 4.97
N GLU A 77 -3.19 7.39 4.87
CA GLU A 77 -4.00 8.59 4.69
C GLU A 77 -4.80 8.53 3.38
N LEU A 78 -4.17 8.10 2.28
CA LEU A 78 -4.82 7.94 0.97
C LEU A 78 -5.96 6.91 1.03
N VAL A 79 -5.72 5.76 1.64
CA VAL A 79 -6.74 4.71 1.86
C VAL A 79 -7.92 5.26 2.68
N ASN A 80 -7.64 6.04 3.73
CA ASN A 80 -8.69 6.65 4.54
C ASN A 80 -9.48 7.71 3.78
N ASN A 81 -8.82 8.53 2.97
CA ASN A 81 -9.47 9.55 2.15
C ASN A 81 -10.43 8.90 1.12
N PHE A 82 -9.99 7.84 0.44
CA PHE A 82 -10.87 7.10 -0.46
C PHE A 82 -12.01 6.38 0.27
N ALA A 83 -11.76 5.81 1.43
CA ALA A 83 -12.81 5.17 2.24
C ALA A 83 -13.85 6.17 2.76
N ALA A 84 -13.50 7.44 2.89
CA ALA A 84 -14.39 8.53 3.31
C ALA A 84 -14.98 9.32 2.11
N SER A 85 -14.58 9.04 0.88
CA SER A 85 -15.07 9.71 -0.32
C SER A 85 -16.46 9.20 -0.72
N ASP A 86 -16.98 9.74 -1.82
CA ASP A 86 -18.21 9.20 -2.41
C ASP A 86 -18.03 7.74 -2.83
N ILE A 87 -19.15 7.01 -2.88
CA ILE A 87 -19.15 5.55 -3.08
C ILE A 87 -18.57 5.12 -4.42
N GLU A 88 -18.75 5.95 -5.46
CA GLU A 88 -18.24 5.65 -6.80
C GLU A 88 -16.72 5.77 -6.86
N SER A 89 -16.17 6.86 -6.35
CA SER A 89 -14.72 7.08 -6.24
C SER A 89 -14.05 6.03 -5.37
N SER A 90 -14.66 5.73 -4.21
CA SER A 90 -14.20 4.69 -3.29
C SER A 90 -14.15 3.32 -3.96
N ASN A 91 -15.24 2.89 -4.56
CA ASN A 91 -15.35 1.60 -5.22
C ASN A 91 -14.38 1.47 -6.39
N THR A 92 -14.27 2.50 -7.22
CA THR A 92 -13.33 2.51 -8.36
C THR A 92 -11.89 2.35 -7.89
N PHE A 93 -11.48 3.10 -6.87
CA PHE A 93 -10.14 3.01 -6.31
C PHE A 93 -9.84 1.62 -5.74
N PHE A 94 -10.72 1.09 -4.89
CA PHE A 94 -10.47 -0.21 -4.26
C PHE A 94 -10.54 -1.36 -5.26
N GLN A 95 -11.44 -1.32 -6.25
CA GLN A 95 -11.49 -2.34 -7.30
C GLN A 95 -10.17 -2.43 -8.09
N GLN A 96 -9.56 -1.28 -8.37
CA GLN A 96 -8.33 -1.23 -9.18
C GLN A 96 -7.05 -1.47 -8.38
N HIS A 97 -6.99 -1.03 -7.12
CA HIS A 97 -5.72 -0.92 -6.40
C HIS A 97 -5.64 -1.72 -5.10
N TYR A 98 -6.77 -2.21 -4.55
CA TYR A 98 -6.78 -2.86 -3.25
C TYR A 98 -5.85 -4.07 -3.15
N ILE A 99 -5.97 -5.01 -4.08
CA ILE A 99 -5.18 -6.26 -4.06
C ILE A 99 -3.69 -5.97 -4.22
N ARG A 100 -3.35 -5.04 -5.12
CA ARG A 100 -1.96 -4.61 -5.31
C ARG A 100 -1.39 -3.98 -4.04
N LEU A 101 -2.10 -3.04 -3.41
CA LEU A 101 -1.65 -2.40 -2.17
C LEU A 101 -1.48 -3.43 -1.05
N LEU A 102 -2.42 -4.35 -0.91
CA LEU A 102 -2.35 -5.42 0.09
C LEU A 102 -1.11 -6.30 -0.13
N GLN A 103 -0.84 -6.72 -1.36
CA GLN A 103 0.34 -7.50 -1.71
C GLN A 103 1.63 -6.74 -1.40
N ASP A 104 1.70 -5.47 -1.82
CA ASP A 104 2.89 -4.64 -1.65
C ASP A 104 3.23 -4.42 -0.18
N VAL A 105 2.22 -4.15 0.65
CA VAL A 105 2.39 -4.02 2.12
C VAL A 105 2.80 -5.34 2.74
N PHE A 106 2.18 -6.44 2.31
CA PHE A 106 2.48 -7.77 2.83
C PHE A 106 3.92 -8.19 2.49
N VAL A 107 4.39 -7.93 1.27
CA VAL A 107 5.78 -8.19 0.86
C VAL A 107 6.75 -7.43 1.76
N VAL A 108 6.56 -6.13 1.96
CA VAL A 108 7.43 -5.33 2.84
C VAL A 108 7.40 -5.83 4.29
N LEU A 109 6.23 -6.27 4.77
CA LEU A 109 6.07 -6.82 6.12
C LEU A 109 6.84 -8.14 6.30
N THR A 110 6.88 -8.99 5.27
CA THR A 110 7.48 -10.32 5.33
C THR A 110 8.93 -10.35 4.83
N ASP A 111 9.40 -9.31 4.16
CA ASP A 111 10.76 -9.22 3.65
C ASP A 111 11.78 -9.13 4.79
N THR A 112 12.59 -10.17 4.91
CA THR A 112 13.63 -10.26 5.92
C THR A 112 14.84 -9.36 5.62
N GLU A 113 15.07 -9.01 4.36
CA GLU A 113 16.19 -8.15 3.98
C GLU A 113 15.96 -6.69 4.41
N HIS A 114 14.72 -6.21 4.33
CA HIS A 114 14.34 -4.90 4.88
C HIS A 114 14.47 -4.84 6.41
N LYS A 115 14.40 -5.98 7.09
CA LYS A 115 14.57 -6.10 8.55
C LYS A 115 16.04 -6.20 8.98
N ALA A 116 16.93 -6.57 8.07
CA ALA A 116 18.34 -6.83 8.35
C ALA A 116 19.24 -5.58 8.33
N GLY A 117 18.72 -4.40 8.53
CA GLY A 117 19.51 -3.21 8.87
C GLY A 117 20.33 -3.53 10.12
N LYS A 118 21.62 -3.74 9.92
CA LYS A 118 22.69 -4.20 10.80
C LYS A 118 22.68 -3.64 12.24
N SER A 119 21.73 -4.06 13.06
CA SER A 119 21.82 -3.91 14.52
C SER A 119 21.01 -5.01 15.18
N PRO A 120 21.67 -5.95 15.88
CA PRO A 120 20.98 -6.94 16.69
C PRO A 120 20.59 -6.29 18.03
N GLY A 121 19.58 -5.47 18.04
CA GLY A 121 19.14 -4.82 19.26
C GLY A 121 17.75 -4.23 19.12
N LEU A 122 16.77 -4.90 19.68
CA LEU A 122 15.54 -4.39 20.29
C LEU A 122 14.68 -3.37 19.50
N SER A 123 14.88 -3.18 18.21
CA SER A 123 14.16 -2.21 17.39
C SER A 123 13.14 -2.84 16.41
N LEU A 124 12.71 -4.06 16.64
CA LEU A 124 11.70 -4.76 15.83
C LEU A 124 10.29 -4.16 15.99
N LEU A 125 10.09 -3.29 16.97
CA LEU A 125 8.88 -2.47 17.13
C LEU A 125 9.13 -1.05 16.62
N THR A 126 9.80 -0.94 15.49
CA THR A 126 10.04 0.35 14.87
C THR A 126 8.74 0.96 14.35
N VAL A 127 8.72 2.28 14.25
CA VAL A 127 7.58 3.05 13.70
C VAL A 127 7.11 2.46 12.37
N GLY A 128 8.03 2.01 11.51
CA GLY A 128 7.73 1.37 10.23
C GLY A 128 6.87 0.11 10.37
N PHE A 129 7.22 -0.82 11.26
CA PHE A 129 6.41 -2.00 11.51
C PHE A 129 5.00 -1.65 12.01
N LYS A 130 4.90 -0.65 12.91
CA LYS A 130 3.61 -0.15 13.37
C LYS A 130 2.77 0.38 12.21
N ASN A 131 3.35 1.19 11.33
CA ASN A 131 2.65 1.77 10.20
C ASN A 131 2.24 0.70 9.17
N GLN A 132 3.06 -0.32 8.94
CA GLN A 132 2.71 -1.49 8.12
C GLN A 132 1.50 -2.23 8.70
N CYS A 133 1.52 -2.52 10.00
CA CYS A 133 0.39 -3.16 10.68
C CYS A 133 -0.88 -2.32 10.65
N LEU A 134 -0.78 -1.00 10.82
CA LEU A 134 -1.93 -0.09 10.77
C LEU A 134 -2.55 -0.06 9.36
N LEU A 135 -1.72 0.01 8.33
CA LEU A 135 -2.19 0.00 6.94
C LEU A 135 -2.85 -1.34 6.59
N LEU A 136 -2.22 -2.45 6.96
CA LEU A 136 -2.78 -3.79 6.75
C LEU A 136 -4.11 -3.97 7.49
N ALA A 137 -4.15 -3.61 8.77
CA ALA A 137 -5.37 -3.67 9.58
C ALA A 137 -6.48 -2.79 8.99
N ARG A 138 -6.13 -1.62 8.46
CA ARG A 138 -7.12 -0.75 7.80
C ARG A 138 -7.69 -1.39 6.54
N LEU A 139 -6.83 -1.94 5.67
CA LEU A 139 -7.27 -2.62 4.46
C LEU A 139 -8.20 -3.80 4.78
N ILE A 140 -7.81 -4.67 5.71
CA ILE A 140 -8.63 -5.80 6.15
C ILE A 140 -9.96 -5.30 6.75
N GLY A 141 -9.91 -4.32 7.64
CA GLY A 141 -11.11 -3.77 8.29
C GLY A 141 -12.12 -3.18 7.33
N LEU A 142 -11.70 -2.61 6.19
CA LEU A 142 -12.62 -2.11 5.14
C LEU A 142 -13.45 -3.24 4.53
N VAL A 143 -12.89 -4.44 4.40
CA VAL A 143 -13.60 -5.61 3.91
C VAL A 143 -14.50 -6.21 4.99
N GLU A 144 -14.01 -6.32 6.22
CA GLU A 144 -14.77 -6.87 7.36
C GLU A 144 -16.01 -6.01 7.70
N THR A 145 -15.87 -4.68 7.57
CA THR A 145 -17.00 -3.74 7.77
C THR A 145 -17.89 -3.58 6.54
N ASN A 146 -17.63 -4.34 5.48
CA ASN A 146 -18.35 -4.27 4.20
C ASN A 146 -18.40 -2.84 3.61
N SER A 147 -17.33 -2.06 3.83
CA SER A 147 -17.21 -0.70 3.32
C SER A 147 -16.93 -0.67 1.81
N ILE A 148 -16.45 -1.76 1.22
CA ILE A 148 -16.18 -1.91 -0.20
C ILE A 148 -17.29 -2.76 -0.82
N GLN A 149 -18.08 -2.16 -1.69
CA GLN A 149 -19.29 -2.79 -2.25
C GLN A 149 -19.06 -3.46 -3.61
N VAL A 150 -17.90 -3.25 -4.22
CA VAL A 150 -17.54 -3.89 -5.50
C VAL A 150 -16.70 -5.14 -5.25
N PRO A 151 -16.79 -6.16 -6.12
CA PRO A 151 -15.93 -7.33 -6.04
C PRO A 151 -14.45 -6.95 -6.19
N LEU A 152 -13.62 -7.35 -5.23
CA LEU A 152 -12.17 -7.09 -5.25
C LEU A 152 -11.41 -8.02 -6.21
N TYR A 153 -12.02 -9.10 -6.62
CA TYR A 153 -11.46 -10.08 -7.56
C TYR A 153 -11.71 -9.71 -9.04
N GLY A 154 -12.38 -8.57 -9.30
CA GLY A 154 -12.66 -8.12 -10.67
C GLY A 154 -13.49 -9.15 -11.46
N SER A 155 -13.01 -9.48 -12.66
CA SER A 155 -13.64 -10.45 -13.55
C SER A 155 -12.86 -11.78 -13.63
N ASP A 156 -12.20 -12.20 -12.56
CA ASP A 156 -11.43 -13.45 -12.55
C ASP A 156 -12.39 -14.65 -12.72
N PRO A 157 -12.28 -15.41 -13.82
CA PRO A 157 -13.16 -16.53 -14.13
C PRO A 157 -12.97 -17.73 -13.18
N GLN A 158 -11.90 -17.76 -12.41
CA GLN A 158 -11.63 -18.84 -11.44
C GLN A 158 -12.41 -18.66 -10.13
N ILE A 159 -12.98 -17.47 -9.91
CA ILE A 159 -13.72 -17.16 -8.69
C ILE A 159 -15.21 -17.29 -8.96
N PRO A 160 -15.92 -18.12 -8.17
CA PRO A 160 -17.36 -18.29 -8.34
C PRO A 160 -18.13 -16.97 -8.23
N PRO A 161 -19.13 -16.74 -9.10
CA PRO A 161 -20.00 -15.58 -8.99
C PRO A 161 -20.65 -15.49 -7.61
N GLY A 162 -20.70 -14.29 -7.03
CA GLY A 162 -21.28 -14.08 -5.70
C GLY A 162 -20.36 -14.38 -4.52
N THR A 163 -19.10 -14.69 -4.77
CA THR A 163 -18.10 -14.77 -3.70
C THR A 163 -17.99 -13.44 -2.96
N SER A 164 -18.12 -13.44 -1.63
CA SER A 164 -17.96 -12.21 -0.84
C SER A 164 -16.50 -11.74 -0.82
N ASN A 165 -16.30 -10.44 -0.68
CA ASN A 165 -14.95 -9.88 -0.53
C ASN A 165 -14.20 -10.47 0.67
N SER A 166 -14.90 -10.79 1.75
CA SER A 166 -14.30 -11.42 2.94
C SER A 166 -13.81 -12.84 2.65
N ALA A 167 -14.60 -13.66 1.96
CA ALA A 167 -14.19 -15.01 1.58
C ALA A 167 -13.00 -14.99 0.59
N PHE A 168 -13.08 -14.11 -0.40
CA PHE A 168 -11.99 -13.91 -1.35
C PHE A 168 -10.69 -13.46 -0.65
N LEU A 169 -10.79 -12.46 0.23
CA LEU A 169 -9.63 -11.93 0.97
C LEU A 169 -8.99 -12.99 1.87
N SER A 170 -9.80 -13.78 2.55
CA SER A 170 -9.32 -14.88 3.40
C SER A 170 -8.49 -15.89 2.60
N ASP A 171 -9.01 -16.38 1.46
CA ASP A 171 -8.29 -17.28 0.58
C ASP A 171 -7.01 -16.64 0.00
N PHE A 172 -7.09 -15.38 -0.39
CA PHE A 172 -5.96 -14.62 -0.91
C PHE A 172 -4.85 -14.46 0.14
N LEU A 173 -5.18 -14.09 1.38
CA LEU A 173 -4.21 -13.98 2.48
C LEU A 173 -3.60 -15.33 2.83
N MET A 174 -4.37 -16.41 2.81
CA MET A 174 -3.83 -17.76 3.00
C MET A 174 -2.80 -18.14 1.95
N LYS A 175 -3.04 -17.77 0.69
CA LYS A 175 -2.07 -18.00 -0.41
C LYS A 175 -0.80 -17.17 -0.20
N LEU A 176 -0.94 -15.89 0.18
CA LEU A 176 0.21 -15.03 0.50
C LEU A 176 1.02 -15.57 1.68
N MET A 177 0.37 -16.00 2.75
CA MET A 177 1.02 -16.59 3.93
C MET A 177 1.80 -17.86 3.58
N LYS A 178 1.18 -18.77 2.82
CA LYS A 178 1.85 -20.00 2.36
C LYS A 178 3.06 -19.70 1.47
N SER A 179 2.97 -18.67 0.63
CA SER A 179 4.08 -18.25 -0.22
C SER A 179 5.23 -17.63 0.58
N ALA A 180 4.91 -16.78 1.54
CA ALA A 180 5.91 -16.08 2.37
C ALA A 180 6.59 -17.02 3.40
N PHE A 181 5.87 -18.04 3.86
CA PHE A 181 6.32 -18.95 4.91
C PHE A 181 6.14 -20.42 4.51
N PRO A 182 6.85 -20.91 3.46
CA PRO A 182 6.66 -22.25 2.95
C PRO A 182 7.07 -23.36 3.95
N HIS A 183 7.83 -23.00 4.98
CA HIS A 183 8.29 -23.91 6.04
C HIS A 183 7.30 -24.01 7.23
N LEU A 184 6.28 -23.16 7.28
CA LEU A 184 5.24 -23.33 8.29
C LEU A 184 4.36 -24.50 7.87
N ALA A 185 4.16 -25.44 8.80
CA ALA A 185 3.22 -26.54 8.61
C ALA A 185 1.84 -25.98 8.23
N PRO A 186 1.03 -26.71 7.44
CA PRO A 186 -0.28 -26.24 7.08
C PRO A 186 -1.03 -25.89 8.36
N LEU A 187 -1.44 -24.63 8.49
CA LEU A 187 -2.37 -24.21 9.52
C LEU A 187 -3.64 -25.02 9.32
N ASP A 188 -3.89 -25.92 10.24
CA ASP A 188 -5.10 -26.74 10.21
C ASP A 188 -6.29 -25.76 10.30
N PRO A 189 -7.26 -25.80 9.37
CA PRO A 189 -8.41 -24.90 9.43
C PRO A 189 -9.36 -25.15 10.60
N MET A 190 -8.95 -25.96 11.58
CA MET A 190 -9.74 -26.36 12.75
C MET A 190 -9.15 -25.84 14.08
N LEU A 191 -8.75 -24.56 14.14
CA LEU A 191 -8.56 -23.84 15.42
C LEU A 191 -9.21 -22.48 15.36
#